data_6c8070b32609788aa93b97d2b83bf604
#
_entry.id   6c8070b32609788aa93b97d2b83bf604
#
_cell.length_a   1.000
_cell.length_b   1.000
_cell.length_c   1.000
_cell.angle_alpha   90.00
_cell.angle_beta   90.00
_cell.angle_gamma   90.00
#
_symmetry.space_group_name_H-M   'P 1'
#
loop_
_entity.id
_entity.type
_entity.pdbx_description
1 polymer ?
#
loop_
_entity_poly.entity_id
_entity_poly.type
_entity_poly.pdbx_seq_one_letter_code
_entity_poly.pdbx_strand_id
1 'polypeptide(L)'
;MKAKMMLHPSFQVGKVNPRIFGSFIEHMGRAVYNGIYEPNHPTADRNGFRQDVKQMVKELNVPIIRYPGGNFLSGYDWKDGVGPREKRPRKLDPAWQQLEPNEVGTDEFHAWAKEVGSEVMMAVNLGTKGPEEAAQLLEYCNMPAGSLYADMRVKNGHEKPYGDEVWCLGNEMDGPWQLGHMTAEE
;
A
#
# COMPACT_ATOMS: atom_id res chain seq x y z
N MET A 1 24.60 -34.58 3.73
CA MET A 1 23.27 -34.84 3.18
C MET A 1 23.35 -34.70 1.66
N LYS A 2 22.82 -35.64 0.88
CA LYS A 2 22.81 -35.58 -0.60
C LYS A 2 21.35 -35.39 -1.04
N ALA A 3 21.07 -34.41 -1.90
CA ALA A 3 19.77 -34.22 -2.52
C ALA A 3 19.86 -34.52 -4.03
N LYS A 4 18.79 -35.07 -4.60
CA LYS A 4 18.69 -35.35 -6.04
C LYS A 4 17.52 -34.53 -6.58
N MET A 5 17.76 -33.72 -7.61
CA MET A 5 16.74 -33.00 -8.34
C MET A 5 16.57 -33.62 -9.73
N MET A 6 15.32 -33.81 -10.14
CA MET A 6 14.98 -34.24 -11.49
C MET A 6 14.06 -33.20 -12.12
N LEU A 7 14.44 -32.72 -13.30
CA LEU A 7 13.68 -31.75 -14.08
C LEU A 7 13.31 -32.36 -15.43
N HIS A 8 12.04 -32.30 -15.81
CA HIS A 8 11.56 -32.73 -17.10
C HIS A 8 10.35 -31.92 -17.53
N PRO A 9 10.18 -31.55 -18.81
CA PRO A 9 9.05 -30.76 -19.29
C PRO A 9 7.68 -31.35 -18.94
N SER A 10 7.55 -32.67 -18.84
CA SER A 10 6.30 -33.35 -18.45
C SER A 10 6.02 -33.34 -16.94
N PHE A 11 6.93 -32.86 -16.12
CA PHE A 11 6.74 -32.76 -14.66
C PHE A 11 6.21 -31.37 -14.24
N GLN A 12 5.45 -30.70 -15.10
CA GLN A 12 4.85 -29.43 -14.79
C GLN A 12 3.69 -29.63 -13.81
N VAL A 13 3.73 -28.92 -12.68
CA VAL A 13 2.66 -28.94 -11.66
C VAL A 13 1.73 -27.73 -11.75
N GLY A 14 2.13 -26.65 -12.43
CA GLY A 14 1.31 -25.45 -12.61
C GLY A 14 2.10 -24.27 -13.18
N LYS A 15 1.39 -23.18 -13.46
CA LYS A 15 2.00 -21.89 -13.83
C LYS A 15 2.34 -21.11 -12.57
N VAL A 16 3.50 -20.48 -12.56
CA VAL A 16 3.88 -19.53 -11.51
C VAL A 16 3.09 -18.24 -11.74
N ASN A 17 2.34 -17.80 -10.72
CA ASN A 17 1.69 -16.49 -10.76
C ASN A 17 2.76 -15.41 -10.60
N PRO A 18 2.86 -14.42 -11.52
CA PRO A 18 3.85 -13.35 -11.41
C PRO A 18 3.79 -12.58 -10.08
N ARG A 19 2.61 -12.45 -9.48
CA ARG A 19 2.41 -11.74 -8.20
C ARG A 19 3.24 -12.31 -7.04
N ILE A 20 3.76 -13.56 -7.14
CA ILE A 20 4.68 -14.13 -6.14
C ILE A 20 6.01 -13.35 -6.05
N PHE A 21 6.38 -12.61 -7.09
CA PHE A 21 7.57 -11.76 -7.14
C PHE A 21 7.27 -10.31 -6.74
N GLY A 22 6.15 -10.09 -6.08
CA GLY A 22 5.75 -8.78 -5.57
C GLY A 22 6.67 -8.26 -4.47
N SER A 23 6.47 -7.01 -4.12
CA SER A 23 7.19 -6.32 -3.05
C SER A 23 6.24 -5.78 -1.98
N PHE A 24 6.83 -5.25 -0.94
CA PHE A 24 6.14 -4.65 0.19
C PHE A 24 6.78 -3.30 0.53
N ILE A 25 5.96 -2.33 0.88
CA ILE A 25 6.39 -1.05 1.40
C ILE A 25 5.52 -0.63 2.58
N GLU A 26 6.14 0.00 3.57
CA GLU A 26 5.51 0.46 4.79
C GLU A 26 5.97 1.88 5.14
N HIS A 27 5.09 2.67 5.75
CA HIS A 27 5.44 3.94 6.37
C HIS A 27 6.28 3.69 7.63
N MET A 28 7.51 3.27 7.43
CA MET A 28 8.47 2.92 8.46
C MET A 28 9.87 3.42 8.06
N GLY A 29 10.56 4.06 8.98
CA GLY A 29 11.92 4.54 8.77
C GLY A 29 12.03 5.41 7.51
N ARG A 30 12.88 5.01 6.57
CA ARG A 30 13.12 5.70 5.30
C ARG A 30 12.59 4.97 4.07
N ALA A 31 11.54 4.13 4.23
CA ALA A 31 11.00 3.42 3.09
C ALA A 31 10.13 4.33 2.20
N VAL A 32 9.21 5.07 2.79
CA VAL A 32 8.38 6.04 2.06
C VAL A 32 9.07 7.41 2.05
N TYR A 33 9.16 8.10 3.19
CA TYR A 33 9.81 9.41 3.30
C TYR A 33 11.33 9.27 3.33
N ASN A 34 12.02 10.07 2.51
CA ASN A 34 13.46 9.94 2.20
C ASN A 34 13.83 8.58 1.57
N GLY A 35 12.83 7.89 1.03
CA GLY A 35 12.94 6.65 0.29
C GLY A 35 12.36 6.82 -1.11
N ILE A 36 11.13 6.34 -1.35
CA ILE A 36 10.45 6.55 -2.65
C ILE A 36 10.02 8.02 -2.85
N TYR A 37 9.75 8.74 -1.77
CA TYR A 37 9.30 10.13 -1.74
C TYR A 37 10.31 11.00 -0.97
N GLU A 38 10.91 11.95 -1.67
CA GLU A 38 11.89 12.92 -1.15
C GLU A 38 11.88 14.17 -2.03
N PRO A 39 10.98 15.14 -1.79
CA PRO A 39 10.77 16.30 -2.68
C PRO A 39 12.01 17.14 -2.97
N ASN A 40 12.98 17.17 -2.05
CA ASN A 40 14.20 17.93 -2.19
C ASN A 40 15.37 17.11 -2.80
N HIS A 41 15.12 15.84 -3.19
CA HIS A 41 16.15 15.03 -3.83
C HIS A 41 16.44 15.51 -5.26
N PRO A 42 17.73 15.49 -5.72
CA PRO A 42 18.08 15.94 -7.08
C PRO A 42 17.32 15.22 -8.21
N THR A 43 16.87 13.98 -7.97
CA THR A 43 16.09 13.21 -8.95
C THR A 43 14.58 13.24 -8.66
N ALA A 44 14.10 14.08 -7.74
CA ALA A 44 12.67 14.17 -7.46
C ALA A 44 11.90 14.69 -8.69
N ASP A 45 10.76 14.07 -8.96
CA ASP A 45 9.82 14.59 -9.94
C ASP A 45 8.97 15.73 -9.35
N ARG A 46 8.09 16.30 -10.17
CA ARG A 46 7.18 17.38 -9.74
C ARG A 46 6.24 17.01 -8.59
N ASN A 47 6.04 15.70 -8.34
CA ASN A 47 5.18 15.18 -7.28
C ASN A 47 5.97 14.84 -6.02
N GLY A 48 7.30 14.93 -6.06
CA GLY A 48 8.21 14.64 -4.96
C GLY A 48 8.75 13.22 -4.92
N PHE A 49 8.45 12.39 -5.93
CA PHE A 49 8.93 11.02 -5.99
C PHE A 49 10.28 10.91 -6.69
N ARG A 50 11.17 10.09 -6.13
CA ARG A 50 12.53 9.87 -6.64
C ARG A 50 12.52 9.04 -7.93
N GLN A 51 13.05 9.62 -9.01
CA GLN A 51 13.11 8.96 -10.32
C GLN A 51 14.14 7.83 -10.36
N ASP A 52 15.26 7.97 -9.65
CA ASP A 52 16.25 6.90 -9.51
C ASP A 52 15.66 5.64 -8.88
N VAL A 53 14.85 5.80 -7.83
CA VAL A 53 14.15 4.66 -7.19
C VAL A 53 13.08 4.08 -8.12
N LYS A 54 12.28 4.92 -8.80
CA LYS A 54 11.31 4.44 -9.80
C LYS A 54 11.99 3.60 -10.89
N GLN A 55 13.15 4.03 -11.37
CA GLN A 55 13.88 3.29 -12.40
C GLN A 55 14.33 1.92 -11.89
N MET A 56 14.87 1.83 -10.69
CA MET A 56 15.25 0.56 -10.07
C MET A 56 14.07 -0.41 -9.90
N VAL A 57 12.91 0.10 -9.46
CA VAL A 57 11.70 -0.72 -9.30
C VAL A 57 11.20 -1.24 -10.65
N LYS A 58 11.26 -0.41 -11.71
CA LYS A 58 10.95 -0.83 -13.09
C LYS A 58 11.90 -1.93 -13.58
N GLU A 59 13.20 -1.79 -13.34
CA GLU A 59 14.21 -2.78 -13.73
C GLU A 59 14.01 -4.11 -13.00
N LEU A 60 13.59 -4.08 -11.74
CA LEU A 60 13.21 -5.27 -10.98
C LEU A 60 11.91 -5.89 -11.50
N ASN A 61 11.13 -5.17 -12.31
CA ASN A 61 9.85 -5.62 -12.87
C ASN A 61 8.90 -6.13 -11.77
N VAL A 62 8.73 -5.34 -10.70
CA VAL A 62 7.89 -5.70 -9.55
C VAL A 62 6.42 -5.71 -9.97
N PRO A 63 5.73 -6.87 -9.96
CA PRO A 63 4.38 -6.98 -10.53
C PRO A 63 3.29 -6.40 -9.63
N ILE A 64 3.47 -6.46 -8.31
CA ILE A 64 2.50 -5.99 -7.31
C ILE A 64 3.23 -5.51 -6.06
N ILE A 65 2.72 -4.46 -5.42
CA ILE A 65 3.31 -3.92 -4.19
C ILE A 65 2.22 -3.78 -3.12
N ARG A 66 2.45 -4.41 -1.95
CA ARG A 66 1.58 -4.25 -0.78
C ARG A 66 1.83 -2.91 -0.09
N TYR A 67 0.74 -2.18 0.22
CA TYR A 67 0.72 -0.84 0.83
C TYR A 67 -0.50 -0.70 1.76
N PRO A 68 -0.50 0.13 2.82
CA PRO A 68 0.53 1.08 3.26
C PRO A 68 1.48 0.51 4.30
N GLY A 69 1.41 -0.75 4.64
CA GLY A 69 2.31 -1.32 5.62
C GLY A 69 1.87 -2.62 6.23
N GLY A 70 2.65 -2.97 7.17
CA GLY A 70 2.65 -3.86 8.27
C GLY A 70 2.04 -3.23 9.52
N ASN A 71 2.86 -3.03 10.58
CA ASN A 71 2.35 -2.52 11.88
C ASN A 71 1.80 -1.10 11.79
N PHE A 72 2.32 -0.25 10.92
CA PHE A 72 1.77 1.08 10.62
C PHE A 72 0.28 1.01 10.30
N LEU A 73 -0.13 0.03 9.49
CA LEU A 73 -1.52 -0.12 9.04
C LEU A 73 -2.51 -0.15 10.19
N SER A 74 -2.19 -0.86 11.29
CA SER A 74 -3.11 -1.08 12.40
C SER A 74 -3.43 0.17 13.22
N GLY A 75 -2.62 1.23 13.07
CA GLY A 75 -2.86 2.55 13.66
C GLY A 75 -3.34 3.62 12.67
N TYR A 76 -3.37 3.31 11.38
CA TYR A 76 -3.56 4.29 10.31
C TYR A 76 -5.03 4.49 9.93
N ASP A 77 -5.42 5.75 9.77
CA ASP A 77 -6.68 6.12 9.14
C ASP A 77 -6.40 6.58 7.70
N TRP A 78 -6.84 5.82 6.71
CA TRP A 78 -6.62 6.12 5.30
C TRP A 78 -7.18 7.49 4.86
N LYS A 79 -8.21 7.98 5.55
CA LYS A 79 -8.83 9.29 5.26
C LYS A 79 -7.89 10.45 5.54
N ASP A 80 -6.94 10.28 6.45
CA ASP A 80 -5.91 11.28 6.72
C ASP A 80 -4.95 11.47 5.53
N GLY A 81 -4.80 10.44 4.69
CA GLY A 81 -3.88 10.41 3.56
C GLY A 81 -4.50 10.74 2.19
N VAL A 82 -5.74 11.26 2.14
CA VAL A 82 -6.40 11.62 0.88
C VAL A 82 -6.84 13.09 0.85
N GLY A 83 -7.11 13.62 -0.35
CA GLY A 83 -7.45 15.03 -0.54
C GLY A 83 -6.24 15.96 -0.53
N PRO A 84 -6.44 17.29 -0.43
CA PRO A 84 -5.37 18.28 -0.49
C PRO A 84 -4.34 18.10 0.62
N ARG A 85 -3.07 17.95 0.26
CA ARG A 85 -1.96 17.67 1.21
C ARG A 85 -1.87 18.69 2.34
N GLU A 86 -2.09 19.98 2.05
CA GLU A 86 -2.02 21.06 3.03
C GLU A 86 -3.13 21.02 4.10
N LYS A 87 -4.15 20.19 3.89
CA LYS A 87 -5.25 19.97 4.83
C LYS A 87 -5.13 18.67 5.62
N ARG A 88 -4.17 17.84 5.27
CA ARG A 88 -3.99 16.54 5.93
C ARG A 88 -3.36 16.72 7.31
N PRO A 89 -3.81 15.95 8.32
CA PRO A 89 -3.26 16.05 9.65
C PRO A 89 -1.84 15.48 9.72
N ARG A 90 -1.01 16.06 10.59
CA ARG A 90 0.26 15.43 11.00
C ARG A 90 0.00 14.68 12.30
N LYS A 91 0.26 13.38 12.32
CA LYS A 91 -0.05 12.52 13.46
C LYS A 91 1.18 11.73 13.91
N LEU A 92 1.22 11.40 15.19
CA LEU A 92 2.18 10.41 15.68
C LEU A 92 1.67 9.02 15.26
N ASP A 93 2.51 8.30 14.52
CA ASP A 93 2.29 6.88 14.27
C ASP A 93 2.61 6.08 15.53
N PRO A 94 1.62 5.35 16.10
CA PRO A 94 1.83 4.63 17.33
C PRO A 94 2.66 3.35 17.17
N ALA A 95 2.75 2.78 15.96
CA ALA A 95 3.50 1.56 15.71
C ALA A 95 5.01 1.81 15.73
N TRP A 96 5.46 2.83 15.01
CA TRP A 96 6.90 3.15 14.86
C TRP A 96 7.32 4.40 15.62
N GLN A 97 6.38 5.05 16.33
CA GLN A 97 6.60 6.25 17.13
C GLN A 97 7.29 7.37 16.34
N GLN A 98 6.91 7.50 15.09
CA GLN A 98 7.41 8.53 14.18
C GLN A 98 6.28 9.48 13.76
N LEU A 99 6.65 10.67 13.33
CA LEU A 99 5.70 11.63 12.80
C LEU A 99 5.28 11.23 11.39
N GLU A 100 3.97 11.00 11.19
CA GLU A 100 3.37 10.79 9.87
C GLU A 100 2.83 12.12 9.35
N PRO A 101 3.45 12.70 8.31
CA PRO A 101 3.00 13.96 7.73
C PRO A 101 1.83 13.79 6.75
N ASN A 102 1.47 12.58 6.37
CA ASN A 102 0.43 12.24 5.38
C ASN A 102 0.65 12.90 3.99
N GLU A 103 1.91 13.13 3.60
CA GLU A 103 2.23 13.69 2.28
C GLU A 103 2.10 12.65 1.15
N VAL A 104 2.23 11.37 1.50
CA VAL A 104 1.99 10.23 0.62
C VAL A 104 0.84 9.42 1.21
N GLY A 105 -0.23 9.26 0.47
CA GLY A 105 -1.37 8.45 0.85
C GLY A 105 -1.84 7.58 -0.31
N THR A 106 -3.10 7.14 -0.25
CA THR A 106 -3.69 6.23 -1.23
C THR A 106 -3.54 6.73 -2.66
N ASP A 107 -3.87 8.00 -2.91
CA ASP A 107 -3.87 8.56 -4.26
C ASP A 107 -2.47 8.69 -4.85
N GLU A 108 -1.53 9.20 -4.06
CA GLU A 108 -0.14 9.35 -4.47
C GLU A 108 0.53 8.00 -4.71
N PHE A 109 0.23 7.02 -3.85
CA PHE A 109 0.82 5.70 -4.01
C PHE A 109 0.31 4.98 -5.27
N HIS A 110 -1.00 5.05 -5.57
CA HIS A 110 -1.54 4.50 -6.82
C HIS A 110 -0.93 5.15 -8.06
N ALA A 111 -0.76 6.48 -8.03
CA ALA A 111 -0.10 7.19 -9.12
C ALA A 111 1.35 6.72 -9.31
N TRP A 112 2.10 6.58 -8.22
CA TRP A 112 3.47 6.08 -8.23
C TRP A 112 3.56 4.62 -8.72
N ALA A 113 2.71 3.73 -8.19
CA ALA A 113 2.67 2.31 -8.57
C ALA A 113 2.37 2.14 -10.06
N LYS A 114 1.42 2.91 -10.58
CA LYS A 114 1.11 2.94 -12.01
C LYS A 114 2.32 3.36 -12.87
N GLU A 115 3.09 4.35 -12.41
CA GLU A 115 4.27 4.81 -13.13
C GLU A 115 5.40 3.77 -13.17
N VAL A 116 5.53 2.95 -12.12
CA VAL A 116 6.53 1.86 -12.09
C VAL A 116 6.02 0.57 -12.72
N GLY A 117 4.73 0.50 -13.09
CA GLY A 117 4.12 -0.65 -13.74
C GLY A 117 3.71 -1.77 -12.78
N SER A 118 3.50 -1.44 -11.50
CA SER A 118 3.08 -2.39 -10.47
C SER A 118 1.59 -2.28 -10.17
N GLU A 119 0.93 -3.39 -9.92
CA GLU A 119 -0.38 -3.43 -9.26
C GLU A 119 -0.23 -3.03 -7.78
N VAL A 120 -1.34 -2.64 -7.14
CA VAL A 120 -1.38 -2.39 -5.70
C VAL A 120 -2.12 -3.53 -5.01
N MET A 121 -1.50 -4.09 -3.96
CA MET A 121 -2.16 -4.92 -2.97
C MET A 121 -2.48 -4.00 -1.78
N MET A 122 -3.72 -3.52 -1.72
CA MET A 122 -4.14 -2.62 -0.65
C MET A 122 -4.40 -3.40 0.64
N ALA A 123 -3.91 -2.87 1.76
CA ALA A 123 -4.21 -3.42 3.08
C ALA A 123 -5.17 -2.51 3.85
N VAL A 124 -6.12 -3.12 4.57
CA VAL A 124 -7.13 -2.42 5.39
C VAL A 124 -6.84 -2.53 6.87
N ASN A 125 -7.04 -1.44 7.62
CA ASN A 125 -6.86 -1.43 9.08
C ASN A 125 -8.02 -2.17 9.77
N LEU A 126 -7.76 -3.38 10.26
CA LEU A 126 -8.68 -4.13 11.12
C LEU A 126 -8.22 -4.13 12.59
N GLY A 127 -7.14 -3.43 12.92
CA GLY A 127 -6.62 -3.30 14.28
C GLY A 127 -7.41 -2.27 15.09
N THR A 128 -7.20 -0.98 14.81
CA THR A 128 -7.87 0.14 15.50
C THR A 128 -9.12 0.63 14.76
N LYS A 129 -9.37 0.11 13.57
CA LYS A 129 -10.57 0.34 12.76
C LYS A 129 -11.34 -0.97 12.61
N GLY A 130 -12.30 -1.03 11.76
CA GLY A 130 -13.13 -2.22 11.60
C GLY A 130 -13.56 -2.46 10.17
N PRO A 131 -14.45 -3.44 9.93
CA PRO A 131 -14.90 -3.80 8.59
C PRO A 131 -15.61 -2.67 7.85
N GLU A 132 -16.24 -1.74 8.58
CA GLU A 132 -16.88 -0.57 7.97
C GLU A 132 -15.85 0.34 7.30
N GLU A 133 -14.76 0.66 8.00
CA GLU A 133 -13.67 1.49 7.44
C GLU A 133 -12.97 0.78 6.26
N ALA A 134 -12.85 -0.53 6.34
CA ALA A 134 -12.33 -1.34 5.24
C ALA A 134 -13.24 -1.26 4.00
N ALA A 135 -14.56 -1.39 4.18
CA ALA A 135 -15.54 -1.26 3.10
C ALA A 135 -15.54 0.15 2.49
N GLN A 136 -15.35 1.19 3.31
CA GLN A 136 -15.23 2.58 2.84
C GLN A 136 -13.99 2.80 1.98
N LEU A 137 -12.84 2.21 2.35
CA LEU A 137 -11.62 2.27 1.53
C LEU A 137 -11.81 1.50 0.21
N LEU A 138 -12.44 0.31 0.27
CA LEU A 138 -12.77 -0.44 -0.95
C LEU A 138 -13.68 0.37 -1.88
N GLU A 139 -14.69 1.04 -1.33
CA GLU A 139 -15.58 1.93 -2.09
C GLU A 139 -14.77 3.07 -2.73
N TYR A 140 -13.91 3.72 -1.95
CA TYR A 140 -13.02 4.78 -2.44
C TYR A 140 -12.17 4.31 -3.62
N CYS A 141 -11.54 3.15 -3.52
CA CYS A 141 -10.62 2.64 -4.53
C CYS A 141 -11.33 2.07 -5.76
N ASN A 142 -12.44 1.37 -5.59
CA ASN A 142 -12.94 0.47 -6.63
C ASN A 142 -14.32 0.81 -7.20
N MET A 143 -15.11 1.63 -6.51
CA MET A 143 -16.46 1.94 -7.02
C MET A 143 -16.46 3.09 -8.04
N PRO A 144 -17.29 3.02 -9.08
CA PRO A 144 -17.53 4.17 -9.95
C PRO A 144 -18.19 5.30 -9.16
N ALA A 145 -18.13 6.52 -9.71
CA ALA A 145 -18.83 7.68 -9.14
C ALA A 145 -20.33 7.41 -8.89
N GLY A 146 -20.88 8.02 -7.86
CA GLY A 146 -22.29 7.90 -7.47
C GLY A 146 -22.50 7.35 -6.06
N SER A 147 -21.40 7.11 -5.32
CA SER A 147 -21.45 6.76 -3.90
C SER A 147 -20.52 7.66 -3.08
N LEU A 148 -20.69 7.72 -1.76
CA LEU A 148 -20.05 8.71 -0.89
C LEU A 148 -18.52 8.77 -1.04
N TYR A 149 -17.85 7.62 -0.94
CA TYR A 149 -16.39 7.58 -0.98
C TYR A 149 -15.83 7.55 -2.41
N ALA A 150 -16.58 6.99 -3.38
CA ALA A 150 -16.21 7.11 -4.79
C ALA A 150 -16.28 8.58 -5.25
N ASP A 151 -17.31 9.33 -4.83
CA ASP A 151 -17.43 10.76 -5.14
C ASP A 151 -16.35 11.59 -4.42
N MET A 152 -15.93 11.16 -3.21
CA MET A 152 -14.77 11.76 -2.52
C MET A 152 -13.49 11.60 -3.37
N ARG A 153 -13.22 10.40 -3.92
CA ARG A 153 -12.09 10.17 -4.83
C ARG A 153 -12.15 11.08 -6.04
N VAL A 154 -13.33 11.18 -6.69
CA VAL A 154 -13.53 12.06 -7.85
C VAL A 154 -13.27 13.51 -7.48
N LYS A 155 -13.79 13.98 -6.34
CA LYS A 155 -13.54 15.33 -5.83
C LYS A 155 -12.06 15.60 -5.54
N ASN A 156 -11.30 14.58 -5.16
CA ASN A 156 -9.87 14.64 -4.96
C ASN A 156 -9.07 14.61 -6.28
N GLY A 157 -9.75 14.57 -7.44
CA GLY A 157 -9.12 14.64 -8.77
C GLY A 157 -8.89 13.28 -9.45
N HIS A 158 -9.41 12.19 -8.87
CA HIS A 158 -9.23 10.83 -9.38
C HIS A 158 -10.56 10.25 -9.87
N GLU A 159 -10.94 10.60 -11.11
CA GLU A 159 -12.24 10.26 -11.70
C GLU A 159 -12.47 8.74 -11.80
N LYS A 160 -11.45 8.01 -12.27
CA LYS A 160 -11.55 6.56 -12.48
C LYS A 160 -11.21 5.78 -11.21
N PRO A 161 -11.90 4.64 -10.96
CA PRO A 161 -11.47 3.69 -9.93
C PRO A 161 -10.03 3.23 -10.16
N TYR A 162 -9.32 2.91 -9.07
CA TYR A 162 -7.99 2.30 -9.14
C TYR A 162 -8.08 0.84 -9.58
N GLY A 163 -9.13 0.12 -9.13
CA GLY A 163 -9.39 -1.25 -9.54
C GLY A 163 -8.48 -2.26 -8.84
N ASP A 164 -8.24 -2.08 -7.55
CA ASP A 164 -7.43 -2.99 -6.76
C ASP A 164 -8.10 -4.37 -6.66
N GLU A 165 -7.42 -5.40 -7.15
CA GLU A 165 -7.95 -6.78 -7.16
C GLU A 165 -7.54 -7.57 -5.91
N VAL A 166 -6.47 -7.17 -5.23
CA VAL A 166 -5.88 -7.92 -4.12
C VAL A 166 -5.88 -7.06 -2.85
N TRP A 167 -6.42 -7.62 -1.78
CA TRP A 167 -6.61 -6.94 -0.50
C TRP A 167 -6.06 -7.77 0.65
N CYS A 168 -5.35 -7.11 1.58
CA CYS A 168 -4.93 -7.69 2.84
C CYS A 168 -5.91 -7.28 3.95
N LEU A 169 -6.48 -8.25 4.64
CA LEU A 169 -7.41 -8.03 5.75
C LEU A 169 -6.63 -7.92 7.07
N GLY A 170 -6.17 -6.71 7.38
CA GLY A 170 -5.33 -6.43 8.54
C GLY A 170 -3.86 -6.79 8.33
N ASN A 171 -3.10 -6.71 9.42
CA ASN A 171 -1.70 -7.12 9.51
C ASN A 171 -1.45 -7.80 10.85
N GLU A 172 -1.02 -9.07 10.82
CA GLU A 172 -0.59 -9.84 12.00
C GLU A 172 -1.57 -9.75 13.20
N MET A 173 -2.88 -9.84 12.92
CA MET A 173 -3.95 -9.52 13.89
C MET A 173 -3.91 -10.34 15.18
N ASP A 174 -3.28 -11.52 15.17
CA ASP A 174 -3.06 -12.39 16.32
C ASP A 174 -1.76 -12.08 17.09
N GLY A 175 -0.93 -11.18 16.59
CA GLY A 175 0.35 -10.82 17.20
C GLY A 175 0.17 -9.91 18.43
N PRO A 176 0.67 -10.28 19.62
CA PRO A 176 0.50 -9.48 20.84
C PRO A 176 1.19 -8.12 20.80
N TRP A 177 2.10 -7.91 19.85
CA TRP A 177 2.77 -6.61 19.56
C TRP A 177 1.92 -5.69 18.70
N GLN A 178 0.84 -6.22 18.07
CA GLN A 178 0.05 -5.50 17.09
C GLN A 178 -1.04 -4.64 17.77
N LEU A 179 -1.20 -3.41 17.26
CA LEU A 179 -2.30 -2.55 17.71
C LEU A 179 -3.64 -3.20 17.37
N GLY A 180 -4.52 -3.31 18.39
CA GLY A 180 -5.82 -3.93 18.22
C GLY A 180 -5.75 -5.43 17.91
N HIS A 181 -4.67 -6.12 18.35
CA HIS A 181 -4.59 -7.57 18.22
C HIS A 181 -5.78 -8.25 18.89
N MET A 182 -6.22 -9.35 18.32
CA MET A 182 -7.33 -10.14 18.79
C MET A 182 -7.12 -11.61 18.46
N THR A 183 -7.77 -12.49 19.22
CA THR A 183 -7.77 -13.91 18.92
C THR A 183 -8.69 -14.24 17.74
N ALA A 184 -8.61 -15.47 17.22
CA ALA A 184 -9.49 -15.91 16.14
C ALA A 184 -10.97 -16.02 16.54
N GLU A 185 -11.25 -16.11 17.83
CA GLU A 185 -12.60 -16.18 18.41
C GLU A 185 -13.23 -14.79 18.59
N GLU A 186 -12.43 -13.75 18.74
CA GLU A 186 -12.86 -12.34 18.84
C GLU A 186 -13.14 -11.73 17.49
#